data_3ec9bbe1de0ed0cd5b5ee790a9db341d
#
_entry.id   3ec9bbe1de0ed0cd5b5ee790a9db341d
#
_cell.length_a   1.000
_cell.length_b   1.000
_cell.length_c   1.000
_cell.angle_alpha   90.00
_cell.angle_beta   90.00
_cell.angle_gamma   90.00
#
_symmetry.space_group_name_H-M   'P 1'
#
loop_
_entity.id
_entity.type
_entity.pdbx_description
1 polymer ?
#
loop_
_entity_poly.entity_id
_entity_poly.type
_entity_poly.pdbx_seq_one_letter_code
_entity_poly.pdbx_strand_id
1 'polypeptide(L)'
;IARVKSVYSQKKNKNGVVAKEDWGEKYIQGTIITNSRHCHLDSEFAYIDGKTNTRIDFIKCIDGIVTFVEIKRMNDGRMLHETDTTPEVVFQMRRYKEFVEKFSSHLLCYYQKLYDIKKSLGLPVPELRPVRINEDPELLIFDTWEKKIDDRDKHRVRLKEILDKEGIVYQVKTDF
;
A
#
# COMPACT_ATOMS: atom_id res chain seq x y z
N ILE A 1 20.34 13.19 -8.17
CA ILE A 1 19.86 12.30 -9.26
C ILE A 1 20.47 10.89 -9.10
N ALA A 2 21.79 10.75 -8.91
CA ALA A 2 22.44 9.44 -8.75
C ALA A 2 21.90 8.66 -7.53
N ARG A 3 21.66 9.34 -6.40
CA ARG A 3 21.13 8.72 -5.17
C ARG A 3 19.69 8.24 -5.35
N VAL A 4 18.85 8.97 -6.10
CA VAL A 4 17.49 8.56 -6.43
C VAL A 4 17.53 7.31 -7.32
N LYS A 5 18.40 7.29 -8.33
CA LYS A 5 18.56 6.12 -9.19
C LYS A 5 19.01 4.86 -8.41
N SER A 6 19.87 4.99 -7.40
CA SER A 6 20.32 3.85 -6.60
C SER A 6 19.22 3.25 -5.72
N VAL A 7 18.29 4.06 -5.20
CA VAL A 7 17.16 3.61 -4.38
C VAL A 7 16.12 2.84 -5.21
N TYR A 8 15.96 3.23 -6.48
CA TYR A 8 14.99 2.61 -7.41
C TYR A 8 15.62 1.61 -8.39
N SER A 9 16.96 1.49 -8.41
CA SER A 9 17.64 0.51 -9.27
C SER A 9 17.55 -0.88 -8.65
N GLN A 10 16.74 -1.72 -9.26
CA GLN A 10 16.67 -3.14 -8.94
C GLN A 10 17.77 -3.90 -9.74
N LYS A 11 18.30 -4.98 -9.19
CA LYS A 11 19.17 -5.89 -9.94
C LYS A 11 18.37 -6.49 -11.10
N LYS A 12 18.77 -6.17 -12.31
CA LYS A 12 18.17 -6.73 -13.53
C LYS A 12 18.94 -7.97 -13.96
N ASN A 13 18.23 -8.97 -14.42
CA ASN A 13 18.82 -10.12 -15.08
C ASN A 13 19.42 -9.72 -16.45
N LYS A 14 20.05 -10.67 -17.16
CA LYS A 14 20.66 -10.45 -18.48
C LYS A 14 19.67 -9.90 -19.53
N ASN A 15 18.37 -10.10 -19.34
CA ASN A 15 17.29 -9.63 -20.21
C ASN A 15 16.71 -8.27 -19.77
N GLY A 16 17.31 -7.61 -18.78
CA GLY A 16 16.85 -6.33 -18.27
C GLY A 16 15.63 -6.40 -17.35
N VAL A 17 15.18 -7.60 -16.98
CA VAL A 17 14.02 -7.85 -16.12
C VAL A 17 14.45 -8.00 -14.66
N VAL A 18 13.73 -7.40 -13.74
CA VAL A 18 13.91 -7.59 -12.29
C VAL A 18 13.27 -8.90 -11.88
N ALA A 19 14.03 -9.78 -11.24
CA ALA A 19 13.47 -11.01 -10.69
C ALA A 19 12.43 -10.67 -9.62
N LYS A 20 11.35 -11.45 -9.55
CA LYS A 20 10.22 -11.19 -8.67
C LYS A 20 10.63 -11.18 -7.18
N GLU A 21 11.53 -12.07 -6.78
CA GLU A 21 12.06 -12.13 -5.41
C GLU A 21 12.86 -10.86 -5.03
N ASP A 22 13.34 -10.11 -6.01
CA ASP A 22 14.07 -8.85 -5.82
C ASP A 22 13.17 -7.60 -5.83
N TRP A 23 11.86 -7.74 -6.03
CA TRP A 23 10.94 -6.60 -5.99
C TRP A 23 10.90 -5.98 -4.59
N GLY A 24 11.45 -4.77 -4.45
CA GLY A 24 11.33 -3.97 -3.24
C GLY A 24 9.99 -3.22 -3.17
N GLU A 25 9.56 -2.80 -1.98
CA GLU A 25 8.30 -2.05 -1.80
C GLU A 25 8.20 -0.82 -2.71
N LYS A 26 9.29 -0.07 -2.86
CA LYS A 26 9.32 1.11 -3.75
C LYS A 26 9.18 0.78 -5.24
N TYR A 27 9.73 -0.36 -5.66
CA TYR A 27 9.53 -0.84 -7.03
C TYR A 27 8.07 -1.25 -7.26
N ILE A 28 7.49 -1.98 -6.31
CA ILE A 28 6.08 -2.38 -6.33
C ILE A 28 5.18 -1.14 -6.37
N GLN A 29 5.38 -0.20 -5.45
CA GLN A 29 4.62 1.05 -5.39
C GLN A 29 4.70 1.83 -6.71
N GLY A 30 5.91 2.04 -7.25
CA GLY A 30 6.09 2.76 -8.51
C GLY A 30 5.42 2.07 -9.70
N THR A 31 5.43 0.73 -9.74
CA THR A 31 4.76 -0.04 -10.79
C THR A 31 3.24 0.07 -10.67
N ILE A 32 2.69 -0.04 -9.45
CA ILE A 32 1.25 0.16 -9.20
C ILE A 32 0.82 1.55 -9.66
N ILE A 33 1.53 2.61 -9.26
CA ILE A 33 1.21 3.99 -9.65
C ILE A 33 1.19 4.13 -11.18
N THR A 34 2.18 3.53 -11.85
CA THR A 34 2.29 3.62 -13.31
C THR A 34 1.15 2.91 -14.02
N ASN A 35 0.75 1.73 -13.53
CA ASN A 35 -0.31 0.90 -14.12
C ASN A 35 -1.72 1.36 -13.73
N SER A 36 -1.86 2.05 -12.59
CA SER A 36 -3.15 2.44 -12.01
C SER A 36 -3.41 3.95 -12.07
N ARG A 37 -2.89 4.64 -13.07
CA ARG A 37 -3.03 6.11 -13.22
C ARG A 37 -4.48 6.58 -13.19
N HIS A 38 -5.40 5.74 -13.67
CA HIS A 38 -6.85 6.03 -13.74
C HIS A 38 -7.53 6.04 -12.37
N CYS A 39 -6.92 5.48 -11.33
CA CYS A 39 -7.46 5.49 -9.98
C CYS A 39 -6.47 6.04 -8.93
N HIS A 40 -5.22 6.31 -9.33
CA HIS A 40 -4.22 6.86 -8.42
C HIS A 40 -4.50 8.32 -8.08
N LEU A 41 -4.68 8.60 -6.80
CA LEU A 41 -4.94 9.96 -6.32
C LEU A 41 -3.71 10.59 -5.66
N ASP A 42 -3.01 9.83 -4.80
CA ASP A 42 -1.83 10.31 -4.06
C ASP A 42 -0.92 9.14 -3.65
N SER A 43 0.30 9.46 -3.20
CA SER A 43 1.27 8.49 -2.68
C SER A 43 2.13 9.11 -1.60
N GLU A 44 2.63 8.26 -0.69
CA GLU A 44 3.47 8.70 0.44
C GLU A 44 2.76 9.76 1.30
N PHE A 45 1.44 9.63 1.50
CA PHE A 45 0.73 10.50 2.43
C PHE A 45 1.37 10.46 3.80
N ALA A 46 1.70 11.61 4.34
CA ALA A 46 2.32 11.72 5.67
C ALA A 46 1.57 12.76 6.52
N TYR A 47 1.25 12.36 7.74
CA TYR A 47 0.65 13.23 8.74
C TYR A 47 1.38 13.06 10.07
N ILE A 48 1.77 14.18 10.66
CA ILE A 48 2.48 14.22 11.94
C ILE A 48 1.61 14.97 12.95
N ASP A 49 1.21 14.25 13.99
CA ASP A 49 0.48 14.79 15.15
C ASP A 49 1.38 14.76 16.38
N GLY A 50 2.34 15.68 16.42
CA GLY A 50 3.28 15.85 17.54
C GLY A 50 4.01 14.59 18.03
N LYS A 51 3.30 13.49 18.22
CA LYS A 51 3.81 12.20 18.70
C LYS A 51 3.63 11.05 17.71
N THR A 52 2.69 11.17 16.80
CA THR A 52 2.34 10.08 15.87
C THR A 52 2.70 10.48 14.45
N ASN A 53 3.47 9.64 13.78
CA ASN A 53 3.77 9.77 12.37
C ASN A 53 2.99 8.71 11.61
N THR A 54 1.92 9.13 10.93
CA THR A 54 1.14 8.27 10.03
C THR A 54 1.68 8.43 8.62
N ARG A 55 2.08 7.32 8.02
CA ARG A 55 2.63 7.30 6.66
C ARG A 55 1.99 6.16 5.90
N ILE A 56 1.31 6.48 4.81
CA ILE A 56 0.54 5.52 4.00
C ILE A 56 1.05 5.56 2.57
N ASP A 57 1.32 4.40 2.00
CA ASP A 57 2.06 4.28 0.74
C ASP A 57 1.28 4.74 -0.48
N PHE A 58 -0.01 4.42 -0.57
CA PHE A 58 -0.78 4.61 -1.80
C PHE A 58 -2.23 4.98 -1.48
N ILE A 59 -2.76 5.97 -2.20
CA ILE A 59 -4.14 6.39 -2.08
C ILE A 59 -4.81 6.28 -3.45
N LYS A 60 -5.86 5.46 -3.53
CA LYS A 60 -6.68 5.28 -4.72
C LYS A 60 -8.05 5.90 -4.54
N CYS A 61 -8.65 6.26 -5.67
CA CYS A 61 -10.05 6.66 -5.72
C CYS A 61 -10.74 5.89 -6.84
N ILE A 62 -11.72 5.07 -6.48
CA ILE A 62 -12.53 4.27 -7.41
C ILE A 62 -13.98 4.61 -7.12
N ASP A 63 -14.76 4.92 -8.14
CA ASP A 63 -16.18 5.31 -8.01
C ASP A 63 -16.40 6.47 -7.01
N GLY A 64 -15.43 7.39 -6.93
CA GLY A 64 -15.47 8.51 -5.99
C GLY A 64 -15.14 8.14 -4.54
N ILE A 65 -14.80 6.88 -4.27
CA ILE A 65 -14.43 6.40 -2.93
C ILE A 65 -12.90 6.41 -2.80
N VAL A 66 -12.41 7.20 -1.85
CA VAL A 66 -10.97 7.27 -1.53
C VAL A 66 -10.62 6.16 -0.56
N THR A 67 -9.65 5.34 -0.90
CA THR A 67 -9.14 4.25 -0.05
C THR A 67 -7.65 4.40 0.18
N PHE A 68 -7.23 4.26 1.42
CA PHE A 68 -5.85 4.27 1.87
C PHE A 68 -5.29 2.86 1.81
N VAL A 69 -4.13 2.68 1.18
CA VAL A 69 -3.54 1.36 0.92
C VAL A 69 -2.11 1.33 1.44
N GLU A 70 -1.84 0.39 2.32
CA GLU A 70 -0.49 0.03 2.75
C GLU A 70 0.02 -1.11 1.87
N ILE A 71 1.27 -1.01 1.43
CA ILE A 71 1.91 -2.02 0.58
C ILE A 71 2.95 -2.77 1.40
N LYS A 72 2.85 -4.09 1.39
CA LYS A 72 3.82 -4.97 2.05
C LYS A 72 4.23 -6.12 1.15
N ARG A 73 5.47 -6.56 1.33
CA ARG A 73 5.90 -7.84 0.78
C ARG A 73 5.56 -8.96 1.75
N MET A 74 5.25 -10.13 1.23
CA MET A 74 4.96 -11.31 2.07
C MET A 74 6.12 -11.64 3.03
N ASN A 75 7.36 -11.35 2.65
CA ASN A 75 8.57 -11.58 3.45
C ASN A 75 9.04 -10.34 4.23
N ASP A 76 8.20 -9.32 4.40
CA ASP A 76 8.52 -8.19 5.29
C ASP A 76 8.52 -8.65 6.75
N GLY A 77 9.51 -8.24 7.53
CA GLY A 77 9.63 -8.62 8.93
C GLY A 77 8.44 -8.22 9.82
N ARG A 78 7.64 -7.24 9.39
CA ARG A 78 6.43 -6.78 10.07
C ARG A 78 5.20 -7.63 9.80
N MET A 79 5.27 -8.54 8.82
CA MET A 79 4.13 -9.37 8.44
C MET A 79 3.90 -10.51 9.42
N LEU A 80 4.94 -11.28 9.73
CA LEU A 80 4.85 -12.38 10.70
C LEU A 80 6.24 -12.81 11.13
N HIS A 81 6.50 -12.81 12.43
CA HIS A 81 7.64 -13.50 13.04
C HIS A 81 7.22 -14.86 13.62
N GLU A 82 8.12 -15.83 13.67
CA GLU A 82 7.83 -17.19 14.18
C GLU A 82 7.32 -17.18 15.62
N THR A 83 7.78 -16.22 16.41
CA THR A 83 7.43 -16.05 17.83
C THR A 83 6.21 -15.17 18.07
N ASP A 84 5.72 -14.45 17.05
CA ASP A 84 4.67 -13.45 17.22
C ASP A 84 3.28 -14.08 17.13
N THR A 85 2.44 -13.73 18.08
CA THR A 85 1.01 -14.03 18.04
C THR A 85 0.24 -13.00 17.19
N THR A 86 0.71 -11.74 17.17
CA THR A 86 0.09 -10.65 16.42
C THR A 86 1.17 -9.88 15.66
N PRO A 87 1.20 -9.96 14.31
CA PRO A 87 2.16 -9.23 13.49
C PRO A 87 2.08 -7.71 13.67
N GLU A 88 3.20 -7.02 13.54
CA GLU A 88 3.27 -5.56 13.65
C GLU A 88 2.34 -4.85 12.65
N VAL A 89 2.15 -5.42 11.47
CA VAL A 89 1.25 -4.87 10.44
C VAL A 89 -0.19 -4.74 10.92
N VAL A 90 -0.68 -5.61 11.80
CA VAL A 90 -2.03 -5.52 12.37
C VAL A 90 -2.18 -4.24 13.20
N PHE A 91 -1.19 -3.94 14.05
CA PHE A 91 -1.19 -2.69 14.83
C PHE A 91 -1.06 -1.46 13.94
N GLN A 92 -0.29 -1.57 12.84
CA GLN A 92 -0.18 -0.50 11.85
C GLN A 92 -1.53 -0.23 11.18
N MET A 93 -2.23 -1.27 10.72
CA MET A 93 -3.53 -1.14 10.06
C MET A 93 -4.61 -0.60 10.99
N ARG A 94 -4.62 -1.02 12.26
CA ARG A 94 -5.54 -0.47 13.29
C ARG A 94 -5.30 1.03 13.49
N ARG A 95 -4.05 1.46 13.64
CA ARG A 95 -3.71 2.89 13.76
C ARG A 95 -4.15 3.69 12.54
N TYR A 96 -4.03 3.11 11.33
CA TYR A 96 -4.49 3.77 10.12
C TYR A 96 -6.00 3.91 10.09
N LYS A 97 -6.73 2.87 10.50
CA LYS A 97 -8.19 2.92 10.63
C LYS A 97 -8.63 4.02 11.60
N GLU A 98 -8.10 4.03 12.81
CA GLU A 98 -8.39 5.07 13.80
C GLU A 98 -8.10 6.49 13.28
N PHE A 99 -6.99 6.65 12.55
CA PHE A 99 -6.62 7.92 11.92
C PHE A 99 -7.63 8.32 10.84
N VAL A 100 -7.98 7.40 9.94
CA VAL A 100 -8.90 7.68 8.82
C VAL A 100 -10.30 8.00 9.35
N GLU A 101 -10.82 7.22 10.31
CA GLU A 101 -12.10 7.47 10.96
C GLU A 101 -12.12 8.87 11.62
N LYS A 102 -11.10 9.18 12.43
CA LYS A 102 -10.99 10.46 13.14
C LYS A 102 -10.97 11.67 12.21
N PHE A 103 -10.33 11.56 11.05
CA PHE A 103 -10.10 12.67 10.13
C PHE A 103 -10.88 12.57 8.82
N SER A 104 -11.85 11.67 8.71
CA SER A 104 -12.58 11.34 7.47
C SER A 104 -13.04 12.57 6.69
N SER A 105 -13.73 13.51 7.34
CA SER A 105 -14.23 14.74 6.68
C SER A 105 -13.12 15.69 6.24
N HIS A 106 -12.04 15.82 7.01
CA HIS A 106 -10.89 16.64 6.63
C HIS A 106 -10.13 16.03 5.45
N LEU A 107 -9.94 14.70 5.49
CA LEU A 107 -9.32 13.95 4.42
C LEU A 107 -10.13 14.05 3.13
N LEU A 108 -11.45 13.95 3.20
CA LEU A 108 -12.31 14.14 2.03
C LEU A 108 -12.13 15.53 1.42
N CYS A 109 -12.19 16.57 2.23
CA CYS A 109 -11.96 17.94 1.76
C CYS A 109 -10.57 18.12 1.13
N TYR A 110 -9.53 17.54 1.74
CA TYR A 110 -8.17 17.57 1.21
C TYR A 110 -8.08 16.90 -0.15
N TYR A 111 -8.61 15.67 -0.29
CA TYR A 111 -8.53 14.92 -1.54
C TYR A 111 -9.43 15.50 -2.66
N GLN A 112 -10.53 16.14 -2.31
CA GLN A 112 -11.31 16.92 -3.27
C GLN A 112 -10.51 18.09 -3.86
N LYS A 113 -9.82 18.85 -3.01
CA LYS A 113 -8.95 19.95 -3.44
C LYS A 113 -7.77 19.46 -4.28
N LEU A 114 -7.12 18.36 -3.83
CA LEU A 114 -6.01 17.76 -4.58
C LEU A 114 -6.47 17.29 -5.97
N TYR A 115 -7.63 16.65 -6.07
CA TYR A 115 -8.23 16.24 -7.33
C TYR A 115 -8.45 17.45 -8.27
N ASP A 116 -9.07 18.52 -7.74
CA ASP A 116 -9.38 19.71 -8.50
C ASP A 116 -8.10 20.40 -9.03
N ILE A 117 -7.05 20.47 -8.20
CA ILE A 117 -5.73 21.00 -8.58
C ILE A 117 -5.09 20.13 -9.68
N LYS A 118 -5.02 18.80 -9.48
CA LYS A 118 -4.44 17.89 -10.48
C LYS A 118 -5.19 18.01 -11.83
N LYS A 119 -6.51 18.05 -11.77
CA LYS A 119 -7.35 18.21 -12.97
C LYS A 119 -7.10 19.53 -13.70
N SER A 120 -6.98 20.63 -12.97
CA SER A 120 -6.70 21.96 -13.56
C SER A 120 -5.32 22.03 -14.22
N LEU A 121 -4.36 21.23 -13.74
CA LEU A 121 -3.01 21.11 -14.28
C LEU A 121 -2.91 20.09 -15.44
N GLY A 122 -4.01 19.45 -15.85
CA GLY A 122 -4.00 18.42 -16.89
C GLY A 122 -3.29 17.12 -16.47
N LEU A 123 -3.11 16.91 -15.18
CA LEU A 123 -2.53 15.68 -14.66
C LEU A 123 -3.56 14.54 -14.63
N PRO A 124 -3.14 13.28 -14.74
CA PRO A 124 -4.05 12.15 -14.57
C PRO A 124 -4.75 12.21 -13.22
N VAL A 125 -6.06 12.03 -13.23
CA VAL A 125 -6.92 11.96 -12.05
C VAL A 125 -7.90 10.80 -12.19
N PRO A 126 -8.45 10.28 -11.09
CA PRO A 126 -9.55 9.32 -11.12
C PRO A 126 -10.74 9.83 -11.94
N GLU A 127 -11.55 8.92 -12.49
CA GLU A 127 -12.70 9.26 -13.31
C GLU A 127 -13.70 10.14 -12.54
N LEU A 128 -14.01 9.78 -11.32
CA LEU A 128 -14.92 10.51 -10.45
C LEU A 128 -14.16 11.29 -9.37
N ARG A 129 -14.65 12.52 -9.12
CA ARG A 129 -14.18 13.34 -8.00
C ARG A 129 -14.49 12.64 -6.68
N PRO A 130 -13.58 12.69 -5.68
CA PRO A 130 -13.84 12.11 -4.36
C PRO A 130 -15.15 12.59 -3.72
N VAL A 131 -15.98 11.63 -3.27
CA VAL A 131 -17.25 11.90 -2.59
C VAL A 131 -17.31 11.27 -1.21
N ARG A 132 -16.47 10.25 -0.95
CA ARG A 132 -16.45 9.53 0.32
C ARG A 132 -15.06 8.98 0.61
N ILE A 133 -14.72 8.88 1.89
CA ILE A 133 -13.56 8.14 2.39
C ILE A 133 -14.02 6.72 2.77
N ASN A 134 -13.24 5.72 2.36
CA ASN A 134 -13.36 4.38 2.94
C ASN A 134 -12.60 4.37 4.28
N GLU A 135 -13.32 4.13 5.36
CA GLU A 135 -12.75 4.14 6.72
C GLU A 135 -11.93 2.88 7.02
N ASP A 136 -12.09 1.83 6.22
CA ASP A 136 -11.28 0.63 6.29
C ASP A 136 -10.08 0.73 5.32
N PRO A 137 -8.86 0.99 5.80
CA PRO A 137 -7.68 0.96 4.95
C PRO A 137 -7.38 -0.46 4.47
N GLU A 138 -6.84 -0.58 3.28
CA GLU A 138 -6.50 -1.86 2.67
C GLU A 138 -5.01 -2.19 2.84
N LEU A 139 -4.72 -3.45 3.11
CA LEU A 139 -3.37 -4.00 3.08
C LEU A 139 -3.15 -4.77 1.77
N LEU A 140 -2.25 -4.27 0.92
CA LEU A 140 -1.88 -4.91 -0.33
C LEU A 140 -0.58 -5.69 -0.16
N ILE A 141 -0.69 -7.02 -0.16
CA ILE A 141 0.43 -7.92 0.07
C ILE A 141 0.94 -8.46 -1.26
N PHE A 142 2.22 -8.23 -1.55
CA PHE A 142 2.87 -8.86 -2.69
C PHE A 142 3.61 -10.12 -2.26
N ASP A 143 3.11 -11.25 -2.73
CA ASP A 143 3.78 -12.53 -2.57
C ASP A 143 4.82 -12.70 -3.68
N THR A 144 6.05 -12.36 -3.35
CA THR A 144 7.19 -12.41 -4.27
C THR A 144 7.95 -13.74 -4.21
N TRP A 145 7.48 -14.71 -3.43
CA TRP A 145 8.13 -16.00 -3.34
C TRP A 145 7.84 -16.88 -4.57
N GLU A 146 8.88 -17.20 -5.33
CA GLU A 146 8.77 -18.06 -6.51
C GLU A 146 8.85 -19.56 -6.17
N LYS A 147 9.64 -19.92 -5.16
CA LYS A 147 9.85 -21.31 -4.77
C LYS A 147 8.78 -21.75 -3.77
N LYS A 148 8.19 -22.93 -4.03
CA LYS A 148 7.34 -23.62 -3.07
C LYS A 148 8.24 -24.28 -2.01
N ILE A 149 8.13 -23.83 -0.77
CA ILE A 149 8.82 -24.34 0.40
C ILE A 149 7.76 -24.43 1.49
N ASP A 150 7.66 -25.58 2.17
CA ASP A 150 6.63 -25.86 3.16
C ASP A 150 6.47 -24.77 4.24
N ASP A 151 7.58 -24.18 4.69
CA ASP A 151 7.53 -23.12 5.69
C ASP A 151 6.94 -21.81 5.14
N ARG A 152 7.16 -21.51 3.85
CA ARG A 152 6.52 -20.37 3.19
C ARG A 152 5.02 -20.54 3.04
N ASP A 153 4.57 -21.76 2.76
CA ASP A 153 3.14 -22.06 2.65
C ASP A 153 2.46 -22.02 4.02
N LYS A 154 3.09 -22.55 5.07
CA LYS A 154 2.62 -22.39 6.45
C LYS A 154 2.52 -20.91 6.86
N HIS A 155 3.52 -20.11 6.49
CA HIS A 155 3.50 -18.67 6.75
C HIS A 155 2.31 -17.97 6.05
N ARG A 156 2.05 -18.29 4.77
CA ARG A 156 0.91 -17.74 4.03
C ARG A 156 -0.42 -18.05 4.70
N VAL A 157 -0.61 -19.30 5.09
CA VAL A 157 -1.83 -19.74 5.76
C VAL A 157 -2.00 -19.02 7.09
N ARG A 158 -0.98 -19.08 7.94
CA ARG A 158 -1.02 -18.46 9.27
C ARG A 158 -1.27 -16.94 9.20
N LEU A 159 -0.61 -16.24 8.26
CA LEU A 159 -0.81 -14.81 8.09
C LEU A 159 -2.27 -14.50 7.74
N LYS A 160 -2.85 -15.24 6.78
CA LYS A 160 -4.26 -15.06 6.39
C LYS A 160 -5.20 -15.27 7.56
N GLU A 161 -5.03 -16.37 8.31
CA GLU A 161 -5.84 -16.66 9.50
C GLU A 161 -5.82 -15.52 10.53
N ILE A 162 -4.63 -14.92 10.73
CA ILE A 162 -4.49 -13.78 11.65
C ILE A 162 -5.19 -12.54 11.09
N LEU A 163 -4.97 -12.20 9.82
CA LEU A 163 -5.59 -11.02 9.20
C LEU A 163 -7.11 -11.12 9.17
N ASP A 164 -7.65 -12.31 8.85
CA ASP A 164 -9.09 -12.59 8.86
C ASP A 164 -9.68 -12.46 10.28
N LYS A 165 -9.01 -13.04 11.27
CA LYS A 165 -9.41 -12.94 12.68
C LYS A 165 -9.42 -11.50 13.19
N GLU A 166 -8.46 -10.71 12.74
CA GLU A 166 -8.31 -9.30 13.13
C GLU A 166 -9.18 -8.34 12.30
N GLY A 167 -9.93 -8.87 11.32
CA GLY A 167 -10.82 -8.09 10.46
C GLY A 167 -10.08 -7.09 9.57
N ILE A 168 -8.82 -7.38 9.22
CA ILE A 168 -8.04 -6.53 8.32
C ILE A 168 -8.50 -6.77 6.88
N VAL A 169 -8.82 -5.69 6.16
CA VAL A 169 -9.10 -5.76 4.71
C VAL A 169 -7.78 -5.90 3.97
N TYR A 170 -7.61 -7.00 3.24
CA TYR A 170 -6.37 -7.25 2.50
C TYR A 170 -6.57 -7.90 1.15
N GLN A 171 -5.58 -7.74 0.29
CA GLN A 171 -5.45 -8.47 -0.97
C GLN A 171 -4.03 -9.04 -1.07
N VAL A 172 -3.93 -10.28 -1.57
CA VAL A 172 -2.64 -10.89 -1.90
C VAL A 172 -2.50 -10.95 -3.41
N LYS A 173 -1.43 -10.36 -3.92
CA LYS A 173 -1.08 -10.38 -5.35
C LYS A 173 0.24 -11.09 -5.57
N THR A 174 0.32 -11.78 -6.69
CA THR A 174 1.56 -12.40 -7.18
C THR A 174 2.17 -11.63 -8.34
N ASP A 175 1.38 -10.80 -9.02
CA ASP A 175 1.77 -10.01 -10.19
C ASP A 175 1.08 -8.64 -10.18
N PHE A 176 1.47 -7.74 -11.12
CA PHE A 176 0.92 -6.40 -11.30
C PHE A 176 -0.30 -6.36 -12.21
#